data_e769270cbb159d384d092894493a6a78
#
_entry.id   e769270cbb159d384d092894493a6a78
#
_cell.length_a   1.000
_cell.length_b   1.000
_cell.length_c   1.000
_cell.angle_alpha   90.00
_cell.angle_beta   90.00
_cell.angle_gamma   90.00
#
_symmetry.space_group_name_H-M   'P 1'
#
loop_
_entity.id
_entity.type
_entity.pdbx_description
1 polymer ?
#
loop_
_entity_poly.entity_id
_entity_poly.type
_entity_poly.pdbx_seq_one_letter_code
_entity_poly.pdbx_strand_id
1 'polypeptide(L)'
;MGEGIELGAELEVRLRYLILIHSNPASRARLEALTDEQRVEFSHGHTALHEALAESGELIVSEGLADPSLAKQVTVHDGRTMTSDGPFAESKEHLAGFYLIECESMERAVEYAARVPDAAWGQVEVRPVYERRALDL
;
A
#
# COMPACT_ATOMS: atom_id res chain seq x y z
N MET A 1 -22.55 -5.22 -33.64
CA MET A 1 -21.14 -5.42 -33.82
C MET A 1 -20.50 -5.87 -32.54
N GLY A 2 -20.24 -7.16 -32.51
CA GLY A 2 -19.54 -7.75 -31.36
C GLY A 2 -18.15 -7.15 -31.16
N GLU A 3 -17.50 -6.83 -32.26
CA GLU A 3 -16.17 -6.24 -32.22
C GLU A 3 -16.16 -4.91 -31.47
N GLY A 4 -17.17 -4.09 -31.65
CA GLY A 4 -17.23 -2.83 -30.96
C GLY A 4 -17.30 -3.00 -29.45
N ILE A 5 -18.04 -3.99 -29.00
CA ILE A 5 -18.16 -4.30 -27.58
C ILE A 5 -16.86 -4.88 -27.05
N GLU A 6 -16.26 -5.77 -27.81
CA GLU A 6 -14.99 -6.38 -27.44
C GLU A 6 -13.87 -5.34 -27.35
N LEU A 7 -13.84 -4.43 -28.31
CA LEU A 7 -12.86 -3.35 -28.29
C LEU A 7 -13.05 -2.45 -27.08
N GLY A 8 -14.30 -2.22 -26.67
CA GLY A 8 -14.58 -1.47 -25.47
C GLY A 8 -14.02 -2.16 -24.24
N ALA A 9 -14.18 -3.48 -24.13
CA ALA A 9 -13.63 -4.25 -23.03
C ALA A 9 -12.10 -4.27 -23.07
N GLU A 10 -11.53 -4.39 -24.27
CA GLU A 10 -10.08 -4.40 -24.43
C GLU A 10 -9.46 -3.04 -24.09
N LEU A 11 -10.20 -1.99 -24.34
CA LEU A 11 -9.74 -0.63 -24.04
C LEU A 11 -9.96 -0.26 -22.58
N GLU A 12 -10.61 -1.12 -21.82
CA GLU A 12 -10.73 -0.92 -20.38
C GLU A 12 -9.35 -1.00 -19.78
N VAL A 13 -8.82 0.15 -19.41
CA VAL A 13 -7.47 0.25 -18.88
C VAL A 13 -7.49 -0.09 -17.41
N ARG A 14 -6.71 -1.10 -17.03
CA ARG A 14 -6.48 -1.40 -15.64
C ARG A 14 -5.13 -0.82 -15.26
N LEU A 15 -5.15 0.03 -14.28
CA LEU A 15 -3.97 0.71 -13.78
C LEU A 15 -3.59 0.12 -12.43
N ARG A 16 -2.32 0.24 -12.11
CA ARG A 16 -1.84 -0.24 -10.83
C ARG A 16 -1.68 0.91 -9.86
N TYR A 17 -2.04 0.65 -8.63
CA TYR A 17 -1.97 1.63 -7.54
C TYR A 17 -1.39 0.96 -6.31
N LEU A 18 -0.63 1.74 -5.55
CA LEU A 18 -0.21 1.34 -4.21
C LEU A 18 -1.08 2.05 -3.20
N ILE A 19 -1.67 1.28 -2.31
CA ILE A 19 -2.30 1.80 -1.11
C ILE A 19 -1.25 1.66 -0.03
N LEU A 20 -0.67 2.78 0.38
CA LEU A 20 0.45 2.82 1.31
C LEU A 20 -0.05 3.12 2.71
N ILE A 21 0.35 2.30 3.65
CA ILE A 21 -0.03 2.47 5.05
C ILE A 21 1.19 2.98 5.78
N HIS A 22 1.07 4.20 6.32
CA HIS A 22 2.16 4.84 7.03
C HIS A 22 1.97 4.70 8.54
N SER A 23 3.06 4.73 9.27
CA SER A 23 3.03 4.79 10.71
C SER A 23 3.96 5.90 11.19
N ASN A 24 3.64 6.44 12.35
CA ASN A 24 4.47 7.42 13.03
C ASN A 24 4.31 7.20 14.54
N PRO A 25 5.04 7.93 15.39
CA PRO A 25 4.93 7.72 16.83
C PRO A 25 3.50 7.84 17.35
N ALA A 26 2.72 8.79 16.84
CA ALA A 26 1.34 8.98 17.28
C ALA A 26 0.44 7.80 16.91
N SER A 27 0.55 7.30 15.67
CA SER A 27 -0.26 6.17 15.24
C SER A 27 0.15 4.88 15.97
N ARG A 28 1.44 4.70 16.24
CA ARG A 28 1.89 3.55 17.01
C ARG A 28 1.35 3.59 18.42
N ALA A 29 1.32 4.77 19.04
CA ALA A 29 0.74 4.93 20.37
C ALA A 29 -0.76 4.60 20.38
N ARG A 30 -1.47 4.96 19.32
CA ARG A 30 -2.89 4.60 19.19
C ARG A 30 -3.10 3.10 19.09
N LEU A 31 -2.27 2.43 18.31
CA LEU A 31 -2.33 0.97 18.19
C LEU A 31 -2.06 0.29 19.53
N GLU A 32 -1.06 0.76 20.25
CA GLU A 32 -0.72 0.21 21.57
C GLU A 32 -1.84 0.43 22.59
N ALA A 33 -2.59 1.51 22.44
CA ALA A 33 -3.68 1.84 23.35
C ALA A 33 -4.97 1.08 23.06
N LEU A 34 -5.05 0.37 21.96
CA LEU A 34 -6.24 -0.42 21.63
C LEU A 34 -6.43 -1.54 22.64
N THR A 35 -7.70 -1.79 23.01
CA THR A 35 -8.03 -2.97 23.80
C THR A 35 -7.84 -4.22 22.93
N ASP A 36 -7.82 -5.39 23.56
CA ASP A 36 -7.71 -6.65 22.81
C ASP A 36 -8.85 -6.80 21.82
N GLU A 37 -10.06 -6.42 22.23
CA GLU A 37 -11.22 -6.46 21.37
C GLU A 37 -11.09 -5.53 20.16
N GLN A 38 -10.60 -4.31 20.40
CA GLN A 38 -10.33 -3.36 19.32
C GLN A 38 -9.24 -3.84 18.38
N ARG A 39 -8.21 -4.52 18.88
CA ARG A 39 -7.15 -5.09 18.04
C ARG A 39 -7.68 -6.17 17.12
N VAL A 40 -8.57 -7.01 17.65
CA VAL A 40 -9.21 -8.05 16.83
C VAL A 40 -10.03 -7.42 15.73
N GLU A 41 -10.80 -6.39 16.05
CA GLU A 41 -11.61 -5.67 15.08
C GLU A 41 -10.76 -4.99 14.00
N PHE A 42 -9.66 -4.37 14.41
CA PHE A 42 -8.70 -3.75 13.50
C PHE A 42 -8.11 -4.79 12.54
N SER A 43 -7.71 -5.94 13.06
CA SER A 43 -7.18 -7.04 12.27
C SER A 43 -8.23 -7.58 11.30
N HIS A 44 -9.47 -7.72 11.76
CA HIS A 44 -10.57 -8.16 10.91
C HIS A 44 -10.82 -7.20 9.74
N GLY A 45 -10.67 -5.90 9.98
CA GLY A 45 -10.82 -4.90 8.93
C GLY A 45 -9.80 -5.10 7.82
N HIS A 46 -8.55 -5.36 8.18
CA HIS A 46 -7.51 -5.65 7.20
C HIS A 46 -7.79 -6.96 6.45
N THR A 47 -8.17 -8.00 7.17
CA THR A 47 -8.48 -9.29 6.55
C THR A 47 -9.65 -9.17 5.58
N ALA A 48 -10.70 -8.47 5.98
CA ALA A 48 -11.88 -8.29 5.14
C ALA A 48 -11.54 -7.55 3.85
N LEU A 49 -10.70 -6.52 3.94
CA LEU A 49 -10.26 -5.79 2.76
C LEU A 49 -9.42 -6.67 1.84
N HIS A 50 -8.47 -7.41 2.40
CA HIS A 50 -7.65 -8.33 1.64
C HIS A 50 -8.52 -9.34 0.89
N GLU A 51 -9.49 -9.92 1.58
CA GLU A 51 -10.40 -10.89 0.97
C GLU A 51 -11.25 -10.27 -0.15
N ALA A 52 -11.77 -9.07 0.08
CA ALA A 52 -12.56 -8.37 -0.93
C ALA A 52 -11.74 -8.09 -2.19
N LEU A 53 -10.50 -7.64 -2.02
CA LEU A 53 -9.61 -7.38 -3.14
C LEU A 53 -9.20 -8.65 -3.87
N ALA A 54 -8.94 -9.73 -3.12
CA ALA A 54 -8.60 -11.01 -3.72
C ALA A 54 -9.78 -11.57 -4.52
N GLU A 55 -10.98 -11.47 -3.96
CA GLU A 55 -12.20 -11.98 -4.57
C GLU A 55 -12.55 -11.21 -5.85
N SER A 56 -12.35 -9.90 -5.86
CA SER A 56 -12.61 -9.09 -7.05
C SER A 56 -11.56 -9.28 -8.15
N GLY A 57 -10.43 -9.90 -7.83
CA GLY A 57 -9.32 -10.06 -8.76
C GLY A 57 -8.46 -8.81 -8.89
N GLU A 58 -8.67 -7.82 -8.05
CA GLU A 58 -7.92 -6.57 -8.11
C GLU A 58 -6.67 -6.57 -7.24
N LEU A 59 -6.50 -7.55 -6.38
CA LEU A 59 -5.30 -7.65 -5.55
C LEU A 59 -4.15 -8.26 -6.33
N ILE A 60 -3.00 -7.60 -6.34
CA ILE A 60 -1.76 -8.20 -6.85
C ILE A 60 -0.99 -8.79 -5.67
N VAL A 61 -0.70 -7.97 -4.66
CA VAL A 61 0.00 -8.42 -3.46
C VAL A 61 -0.27 -7.42 -2.32
N SER A 62 -0.28 -7.90 -1.10
CA SER A 62 -0.29 -7.04 0.07
C SER A 62 0.64 -7.62 1.12
N GLU A 63 1.34 -6.74 1.85
CA GLU A 63 2.27 -7.14 2.89
C GLU A 63 2.30 -6.12 4.00
N GLY A 64 2.43 -6.61 5.23
CA GLY A 64 2.81 -5.77 6.35
C GLY A 64 4.33 -5.79 6.48
N LEU A 65 4.88 -4.70 6.94
CA LEU A 65 6.33 -4.59 7.14
C LEU A 65 6.68 -4.69 8.61
N ALA A 66 7.86 -5.25 8.87
CA ALA A 66 8.39 -5.37 10.23
C ALA A 66 8.73 -3.99 10.79
N ASP A 67 9.00 -3.95 12.09
CA ASP A 67 9.34 -2.72 12.79
C ASP A 67 10.47 -1.96 12.08
N PRO A 68 10.37 -0.63 11.94
CA PRO A 68 11.40 0.17 11.27
C PRO A 68 12.80 0.01 11.87
N SER A 69 12.91 -0.36 13.16
CA SER A 69 14.21 -0.59 13.78
C SER A 69 14.98 -1.74 13.12
N LEU A 70 14.29 -2.62 12.39
CA LEU A 70 14.91 -3.73 11.69
C LEU A 70 15.37 -3.36 10.28
N ALA A 71 15.11 -2.12 9.86
CA ALA A 71 15.53 -1.66 8.53
C ALA A 71 17.04 -1.45 8.46
N LYS A 72 17.54 -1.48 7.23
CA LYS A 72 18.92 -1.09 6.96
C LYS A 72 18.91 -0.05 5.86
N GLN A 73 19.68 1.00 6.07
CA GLN A 73 19.94 1.98 5.04
C GLN A 73 21.15 1.54 4.26
N VAL A 74 21.10 1.70 2.95
CA VAL A 74 22.19 1.27 2.07
C VAL A 74 22.65 2.45 1.23
N THR A 75 23.94 2.70 1.22
CA THR A 75 24.55 3.68 0.33
C THR A 75 25.72 3.03 -0.40
N VAL A 76 25.99 3.51 -1.60
CA VAL A 76 27.15 3.08 -2.38
C VAL A 76 27.99 4.30 -2.66
N HIS A 77 29.25 4.26 -2.26
CA HIS A 77 30.18 5.36 -2.45
C HIS A 77 31.48 4.78 -3.02
N ASP A 78 31.89 5.29 -4.18
CA ASP A 78 33.10 4.81 -4.88
C ASP A 78 33.10 3.28 -5.07
N GLY A 79 31.94 2.73 -5.43
CA GLY A 79 31.78 1.30 -5.65
C GLY A 79 31.71 0.45 -4.37
N ARG A 80 31.67 1.09 -3.21
CA ARG A 80 31.62 0.39 -1.92
C ARG A 80 30.25 0.50 -1.31
N THR A 81 29.71 -0.62 -0.91
CA THR A 81 28.42 -0.68 -0.23
C THR A 81 28.61 -0.41 1.26
N MET A 82 27.83 0.53 1.75
CA MET A 82 27.80 0.87 3.17
C MET A 82 26.38 0.72 3.70
N THR A 83 26.27 0.17 4.90
CA THR A 83 24.95 0.02 5.53
C THR A 83 24.95 0.64 6.92
N SER A 84 23.79 1.10 7.33
CA SER A 84 23.56 1.52 8.70
C SER A 84 22.21 0.98 9.16
N ASP A 85 22.07 0.76 10.46
CA ASP A 85 20.86 0.19 11.02
C ASP A 85 19.78 1.23 11.21
N GLY A 86 18.53 0.77 11.08
CA GLY A 86 17.37 1.58 11.33
C GLY A 86 16.95 2.42 10.13
N PRO A 87 15.82 3.13 10.23
CA PRO A 87 15.32 4.00 9.17
C PRO A 87 16.08 5.32 9.17
N PHE A 88 15.81 6.17 8.15
CA PHE A 88 16.37 7.50 8.12
C PHE A 88 15.99 8.27 9.38
N ALA A 89 16.98 8.85 10.04
CA ALA A 89 16.79 9.52 11.33
C ALA A 89 15.83 10.70 11.25
N GLU A 90 15.78 11.39 10.12
CA GLU A 90 14.91 12.54 9.91
C GLU A 90 13.47 12.16 9.63
N SER A 91 13.23 10.90 9.25
CA SER A 91 11.89 10.47 8.87
C SER A 91 11.07 10.14 10.10
N LYS A 92 9.90 10.76 10.19
CA LYS A 92 8.93 10.47 11.25
C LYS A 92 7.83 9.54 10.77
N GLU A 93 7.61 9.51 9.46
CA GLU A 93 6.65 8.61 8.82
C GLU A 93 7.40 7.42 8.27
N HIS A 94 6.93 6.24 8.59
CA HIS A 94 7.51 4.99 8.11
C HIS A 94 6.44 4.18 7.39
N LEU A 95 6.84 3.50 6.34
CA LEU A 95 5.92 2.61 5.66
C LEU A 95 5.68 1.38 6.54
N ALA A 96 4.42 1.12 6.88
CA ALA A 96 4.04 -0.02 7.72
C ALA A 96 3.51 -1.20 6.92
N GLY A 97 3.04 -0.94 5.70
CA GLY A 97 2.50 -1.99 4.85
C GLY A 97 1.92 -1.40 3.59
N PHE A 98 1.45 -2.28 2.71
CA PHE A 98 0.87 -1.81 1.46
C PHE A 98 -0.05 -2.86 0.85
N TYR A 99 -0.92 -2.37 -0.04
CA TYR A 99 -1.67 -3.19 -0.97
C TYR A 99 -1.30 -2.71 -2.37
N LEU A 100 -0.81 -3.61 -3.20
CA LEU A 100 -0.62 -3.32 -4.62
C LEU A 100 -1.83 -3.89 -5.35
N ILE A 101 -2.58 -3.01 -6.01
CA ILE A 101 -3.82 -3.38 -6.67
C ILE A 101 -3.80 -2.95 -8.13
N GLU A 102 -4.64 -3.60 -8.91
CA GLU A 102 -4.87 -3.23 -10.29
C GLU A 102 -6.36 -3.01 -10.46
N CYS A 103 -6.75 -1.80 -10.82
CA CYS A 103 -8.15 -1.44 -10.94
C CYS A 103 -8.35 -0.37 -12.01
N GLU A 104 -9.59 -0.02 -12.25
CA GLU A 104 -9.96 0.83 -13.38
C GLU A 104 -9.63 2.31 -13.21
N SER A 105 -9.54 2.79 -11.96
CA SER A 105 -9.40 4.24 -11.73
C SER A 105 -8.84 4.55 -10.37
N MET A 106 -8.34 5.78 -10.21
CA MET A 106 -7.94 6.31 -8.92
C MET A 106 -9.12 6.32 -7.94
N GLU A 107 -10.31 6.67 -8.42
CA GLU A 107 -11.51 6.69 -7.58
C GLU A 107 -11.78 5.31 -6.98
N ARG A 108 -11.61 4.26 -7.76
CA ARG A 108 -11.78 2.90 -7.29
C ARG A 108 -10.73 2.57 -6.22
N ALA A 109 -9.48 2.96 -6.47
CA ALA A 109 -8.40 2.74 -5.51
C ALA A 109 -8.66 3.47 -4.20
N VAL A 110 -9.18 4.69 -4.26
CA VAL A 110 -9.53 5.48 -3.08
C VAL A 110 -10.66 4.81 -2.29
N GLU A 111 -11.64 4.23 -2.97
CA GLU A 111 -12.71 3.49 -2.30
C GLU A 111 -12.15 2.34 -1.45
N TYR A 112 -11.18 1.60 -2.00
CA TYR A 112 -10.53 0.54 -1.24
C TYR A 112 -9.68 1.11 -0.11
N ALA A 113 -8.92 2.17 -0.40
CA ALA A 113 -8.06 2.80 0.61
C ALA A 113 -8.86 3.27 1.82
N ALA A 114 -10.07 3.76 1.60
CA ALA A 114 -10.94 4.22 2.67
C ALA A 114 -11.37 3.08 3.60
N ARG A 115 -11.26 1.85 3.15
CA ARG A 115 -11.60 0.66 3.95
C ARG A 115 -10.44 0.15 4.79
N VAL A 116 -9.24 0.68 4.56
CA VAL A 116 -8.08 0.33 5.40
C VAL A 116 -8.33 0.90 6.80
N PRO A 117 -8.29 0.09 7.86
CA PRO A 117 -8.55 0.60 9.21
C PRO A 117 -7.72 1.82 9.59
N ASP A 118 -6.47 1.88 9.14
CA ASP A 118 -5.55 2.98 9.41
C ASP A 118 -6.02 4.31 8.78
N ALA A 119 -6.92 4.26 7.81
CA ALA A 119 -7.42 5.46 7.15
C ALA A 119 -8.16 6.38 8.12
N ALA A 120 -8.77 5.81 9.16
CA ALA A 120 -9.43 6.60 10.20
C ALA A 120 -8.45 7.53 10.92
N TRP A 121 -7.17 7.23 10.88
CA TRP A 121 -6.11 8.03 11.51
C TRP A 121 -5.34 8.87 10.50
N GLY A 122 -5.80 8.92 9.24
CA GLY A 122 -5.14 9.69 8.20
C GLY A 122 -3.79 9.12 7.77
N GLN A 123 -3.58 7.82 7.91
CA GLN A 123 -2.29 7.17 7.68
C GLN A 123 -2.23 6.41 6.36
N VAL A 124 -3.13 6.67 5.43
CA VAL A 124 -3.22 5.92 4.18
C VAL A 124 -3.07 6.86 2.99
N GLU A 125 -2.24 6.47 2.07
CA GLU A 125 -1.96 7.23 0.86
C GLU A 125 -2.15 6.32 -0.36
N VAL A 126 -2.70 6.85 -1.44
CA VAL A 126 -2.81 6.11 -2.70
C VAL A 126 -1.87 6.76 -3.71
N ARG A 127 -1.03 5.95 -4.35
CA ARG A 127 -0.12 6.44 -5.39
C ARG A 127 -0.23 5.57 -6.63
N PRO A 128 -0.38 6.18 -7.81
CA PRO A 128 -0.31 5.41 -9.05
C PRO A 128 1.09 4.82 -9.21
N VAL A 129 1.16 3.62 -9.73
CA VAL A 129 2.44 3.00 -10.06
C VAL A 129 2.93 3.58 -11.37
N TYR A 130 4.21 3.91 -11.42
CA TYR A 130 4.80 4.48 -12.61
C TYR A 130 4.78 3.46 -13.76
N GLU A 131 4.31 3.90 -14.92
CA GLU A 131 4.23 3.05 -16.11
C GLU A 131 5.58 3.04 -16.82
N ARG A 132 6.32 1.96 -16.65
CA ARG A 132 7.65 1.85 -17.24
C ARG A 132 7.64 1.85 -18.76
N ARG A 133 6.56 1.41 -19.36
CA ARG A 133 6.45 1.39 -20.82
C ARG A 133 6.63 2.76 -21.44
N ALA A 134 6.19 3.80 -20.74
CA ALA A 134 6.35 5.16 -21.22
C ALA A 134 7.81 5.56 -21.36
N LEU A 135 8.70 4.94 -20.59
CA LEU A 135 10.13 5.19 -20.64
C LEU A 135 10.82 4.40 -21.75
N ASP A 136 10.28 3.28 -22.11
CA ASP A 136 10.87 2.40 -23.12
C ASP A 136 10.63 2.92 -24.54
N LEU A 137 9.73 3.85 -24.66
CA LEU A 137 9.40 4.48 -25.93
C LEU A 137 10.24 5.73 -26.15
#